data_4027e487fda2a6740b36d5f42fb02c05
#
_entry.id   4027e487fda2a6740b36d5f42fb02c05
#
_cell.length_a   1.000
_cell.length_b   1.000
_cell.length_c   1.000
_cell.angle_alpha   90.00
_cell.angle_beta   90.00
_cell.angle_gamma   90.00
#
_symmetry.space_group_name_H-M   'P 1'
#
loop_
_entity.id
_entity.type
_entity.pdbx_description
1 polymer ?
#
loop_
_entity_poly.entity_id
_entity_poly.type
_entity_poly.pdbx_seq_one_letter_code
_entity_poly.pdbx_strand_id
1 'polypeptide(L)'
;MTAREFARDNAARTALLSAVSHDLRTPLAGIKAAIGSLRSREVIWSAEDEDELKEAIEESADRLEALVGNLLDMSRLQVGH
;
A
#
# COMPACT_ATOMS: atom_id res chain seq x y z
N MET A 1 -9.04 -20.99 25.61
CA MET A 1 -7.90 -20.85 24.68
C MET A 1 -6.62 -21.32 25.35
N THR A 2 -5.90 -22.21 24.71
CA THR A 2 -4.61 -22.70 25.21
C THR A 2 -3.50 -21.72 24.79
N ALA A 3 -2.34 -21.79 25.46
CA ALA A 3 -1.18 -20.98 25.11
C ALA A 3 -0.73 -21.23 23.66
N ARG A 4 -0.85 -22.47 23.20
CA ARG A 4 -0.49 -22.85 21.82
C ARG A 4 -1.42 -22.19 20.80
N GLU A 5 -2.72 -22.15 21.07
CA GLU A 5 -3.69 -21.51 20.21
C GLU A 5 -3.46 -20.00 20.15
N PHE A 6 -3.16 -19.39 21.28
CA PHE A 6 -2.85 -17.96 21.36
C PHE A 6 -1.60 -17.62 20.54
N ALA A 7 -0.53 -18.42 20.67
CA ALA A 7 0.70 -18.22 19.92
C ALA A 7 0.47 -18.38 18.40
N ARG A 8 -0.37 -19.32 18.02
CA ARG A 8 -0.70 -19.57 16.61
C ARG A 8 -1.48 -18.39 16.01
N ASP A 9 -2.44 -17.85 16.75
CA ASP A 9 -3.22 -16.69 16.33
C ASP A 9 -2.33 -15.46 16.17
N ASN A 10 -1.40 -15.22 17.10
CA ASN A 10 -0.47 -14.12 17.00
C ASN A 10 0.46 -14.25 15.80
N ALA A 11 0.95 -15.45 15.53
CA ALA A 11 1.81 -15.71 14.37
C ALA A 11 1.06 -15.43 13.06
N ALA A 12 -0.21 -15.85 12.97
CA ALA A 12 -1.03 -15.61 11.80
C ALA A 12 -1.29 -14.12 11.59
N ARG A 13 -1.58 -13.38 12.65
CA ARG A 13 -1.78 -11.92 12.57
C ARG A 13 -0.50 -11.21 12.14
N THR A 14 0.64 -11.61 12.69
CA THR A 14 1.93 -11.04 12.33
C THR A 14 2.25 -11.28 10.86
N ALA A 15 2.01 -12.49 10.37
CA ALA A 15 2.23 -12.84 8.98
C ALA A 15 1.33 -12.01 8.05
N LEU A 16 0.06 -11.83 8.42
CA LEU A 16 -0.88 -11.01 7.64
C LEU A 16 -0.45 -9.56 7.60
N LEU A 17 -0.08 -8.98 8.75
CA LEU A 17 0.39 -7.60 8.81
C LEU A 17 1.66 -7.40 7.99
N SER A 18 2.58 -8.36 8.02
CA SER A 18 3.80 -8.31 7.21
C SER A 18 3.48 -8.33 5.72
N ALA A 19 2.57 -9.20 5.30
CA ALA A 19 2.14 -9.29 3.90
C ALA A 19 1.48 -8.00 3.44
N VAL A 20 0.58 -7.44 4.25
CA VAL A 20 -0.11 -6.17 3.95
C VAL A 20 0.90 -5.03 3.88
N SER A 21 1.83 -4.94 4.82
CA SER A 21 2.87 -3.91 4.82
C SER A 21 3.71 -3.99 3.56
N HIS A 22 4.07 -5.19 3.15
CA HIS A 22 4.84 -5.41 1.91
C HIS A 22 4.05 -4.92 0.70
N ASP A 23 2.78 -5.30 0.61
CA ASP A 23 1.93 -4.93 -0.53
C ASP A 23 1.65 -3.42 -0.59
N LEU A 24 1.60 -2.74 0.56
CA LEU A 24 1.42 -1.29 0.61
C LEU A 24 2.69 -0.53 0.22
N ARG A 25 3.85 -1.09 0.46
CA ARG A 25 5.13 -0.44 0.12
C ARG A 25 5.32 -0.24 -1.36
N THR A 26 4.88 -1.18 -2.18
CA THR A 26 5.08 -1.10 -3.64
C THR A 26 4.41 0.14 -4.24
N PRO A 27 3.09 0.37 -4.08
CA PRO A 27 2.48 1.59 -4.60
C PRO A 27 2.98 2.85 -3.89
N LEU A 28 3.29 2.77 -2.59
CA LEU A 28 3.83 3.91 -1.87
C LEU A 28 5.19 4.33 -2.42
N ALA A 29 6.08 3.37 -2.70
CA ALA A 29 7.38 3.63 -3.31
C ALA A 29 7.21 4.25 -4.70
N GLY A 30 6.22 3.80 -5.47
CA GLY A 30 5.89 4.38 -6.78
C GLY A 30 5.49 5.84 -6.68
N ILE A 31 4.65 6.19 -5.71
CA ILE A 31 4.25 7.57 -5.45
C ILE A 31 5.47 8.43 -5.09
N LYS A 32 6.28 7.95 -4.17
CA LYS A 32 7.47 8.69 -3.73
C LYS A 32 8.47 8.89 -4.85
N ALA A 33 8.69 7.87 -5.68
CA ALA A 33 9.59 7.96 -6.82
C ALA A 33 9.09 8.98 -7.84
N ALA A 34 7.80 8.97 -8.15
CA ALA A 34 7.21 9.92 -9.10
C ALA A 34 7.28 11.35 -8.59
N ILE A 35 6.97 11.56 -7.31
CA ILE A 35 7.08 12.89 -6.68
C ILE A 35 8.53 13.35 -6.67
N GLY A 36 9.46 12.47 -6.34
CA GLY A 36 10.90 12.78 -6.35
C GLY A 36 11.35 13.22 -7.74
N SER A 37 10.89 12.55 -8.78
CA SER A 37 11.17 12.92 -10.15
C SER A 37 10.61 14.30 -10.51
N LEU A 38 9.35 14.56 -10.15
CA LEU A 38 8.71 15.84 -10.40
C LEU A 38 9.40 17.00 -9.68
N ARG A 39 9.99 16.73 -8.52
CA ARG A 39 10.68 17.75 -7.73
C ARG A 39 12.15 17.93 -8.12
N SER A 40 12.67 17.07 -8.99
CA SER A 40 14.04 17.19 -9.44
C SER A 40 14.26 18.47 -10.23
N ARG A 41 15.30 19.20 -9.88
CA ARG A 41 15.67 20.44 -10.57
C ARG A 41 16.66 20.20 -11.71
N GLU A 42 17.17 18.96 -11.80
CA GLU A 42 18.16 18.57 -12.80
C GLU A 42 17.52 18.28 -14.16
N VAL A 43 16.22 17.99 -14.18
CA VAL A 43 15.49 17.62 -15.38
C VAL A 43 14.35 18.60 -15.62
N ILE A 44 14.24 19.04 -16.87
CA ILE A 44 13.10 19.85 -17.31
C ILE A 44 12.11 18.88 -17.95
N TRP A 45 10.98 18.65 -17.29
CA TRP A 45 9.95 17.75 -17.77
C TRP A 45 9.04 18.46 -18.78
N SER A 46 8.69 17.76 -19.87
CA SER A 46 7.63 18.23 -20.76
C SER A 46 6.28 18.12 -20.05
N ALA A 47 5.27 18.83 -20.55
CA ALA A 47 3.92 18.71 -20.00
C ALA A 47 3.40 17.28 -20.08
N GLU A 48 3.72 16.56 -21.15
CA GLU A 48 3.34 15.17 -21.32
C GLU A 48 4.00 14.26 -20.29
N ASP A 49 5.29 14.47 -20.04
CA ASP A 49 6.03 13.69 -19.04
C ASP A 49 5.52 13.96 -17.63
N GLU A 50 5.20 15.22 -17.32
CA GLU A 50 4.60 15.56 -16.03
C GLU A 50 3.24 14.89 -15.84
N ASP A 51 2.42 14.86 -16.88
CA ASP A 51 1.11 14.21 -16.84
C ASP A 51 1.26 12.70 -16.61
N GLU A 52 2.22 12.06 -17.27
CA GLU A 52 2.50 10.64 -17.07
C GLU A 52 2.91 10.33 -15.63
N LEU A 53 3.74 11.18 -15.03
CA LEU A 53 4.15 11.03 -13.64
C LEU A 53 2.97 11.22 -12.68
N LYS A 54 2.10 12.18 -12.98
CA LYS A 54 0.88 12.42 -12.19
C LYS A 54 -0.09 11.24 -12.30
N GLU A 55 -0.24 10.68 -13.50
CA GLU A 55 -1.05 9.47 -13.69
C GLU A 55 -0.50 8.29 -12.88
N ALA A 56 0.82 8.12 -12.86
CA ALA A 56 1.45 7.07 -12.08
C ALA A 56 1.17 7.24 -10.59
N ILE A 57 1.19 8.47 -10.09
CA ILE A 57 0.84 8.78 -8.71
C ILE A 57 -0.61 8.39 -8.42
N GLU A 58 -1.51 8.79 -9.31
CA GLU A 58 -2.95 8.50 -9.17
C GLU A 58 -3.22 7.00 -9.17
N GLU A 59 -2.64 6.26 -10.10
CA GLU A 59 -2.78 4.81 -10.18
C GLU A 59 -2.26 4.12 -8.92
N SER A 60 -1.12 4.57 -8.41
CA SER A 60 -0.54 4.02 -7.18
C SER A 60 -1.41 4.35 -5.96
N ALA A 61 -1.97 5.55 -5.91
CA ALA A 61 -2.88 5.96 -4.85
C ALA A 61 -4.18 5.13 -4.87
N ASP A 62 -4.73 4.89 -6.07
CA ASP A 62 -5.92 4.06 -6.24
C ASP A 62 -5.65 2.63 -5.77
N ARG A 63 -4.47 2.11 -6.06
CA ARG A 63 -4.06 0.78 -5.62
C ARG A 63 -3.95 0.70 -4.10
N LEU A 64 -3.36 1.72 -3.48
CA LEU A 64 -3.32 1.82 -2.01
C LEU A 64 -4.71 1.83 -1.41
N GLU A 65 -5.61 2.61 -1.98
CA GLU A 65 -6.99 2.71 -1.53
C GLU A 65 -7.68 1.35 -1.60
N ALA A 66 -7.50 0.62 -2.69
CA ALA A 66 -8.06 -0.71 -2.85
C ALA A 66 -7.50 -1.70 -1.82
N LEU A 67 -6.20 -1.65 -1.56
CA LEU A 67 -5.55 -2.52 -0.57
C LEU A 67 -6.06 -2.22 0.84
N VAL A 68 -6.20 -0.95 1.19
CA VAL A 68 -6.76 -0.54 2.48
C VAL A 68 -8.22 -0.96 2.60
N GLY A 69 -9.00 -0.80 1.53
CA GLY A 69 -10.39 -1.24 1.50
C GLY A 69 -10.54 -2.73 1.74
N ASN A 70 -9.71 -3.53 1.09
CA ASN A 70 -9.70 -4.97 1.28
C ASN A 70 -9.34 -5.36 2.72
N LEU A 71 -8.38 -4.66 3.31
CA LEU A 71 -7.97 -4.89 4.68
C LEU A 71 -9.13 -4.60 5.66
N LEU A 72 -9.83 -3.49 5.44
CA LEU A 72 -10.98 -3.13 6.27
C LEU A 72 -12.12 -4.14 6.11
N ASP A 73 -12.36 -4.63 4.91
CA ASP A 73 -13.37 -5.65 4.66
C ASP A 73 -13.01 -6.96 5.36
N MET A 74 -11.76 -7.35 5.33
CA MET A 74 -11.28 -8.52 6.06
C MET A 74 -11.47 -8.36 7.57
N SER A 75 -11.18 -7.18 8.11
CA SER A 75 -11.39 -6.87 9.52
C SER A 75 -12.86 -6.98 9.90
N ARG A 76 -13.76 -6.52 9.06
CA ARG A 76 -15.20 -6.63 9.28
C ARG A 76 -15.66 -8.08 9.30
N LEU A 77 -15.15 -8.90 8.39
CA LEU A 77 -15.48 -10.31 8.34
C LEU A 77 -15.01 -11.07 9.58
N GLN A 78 -13.89 -10.66 10.16
CA GLN A 78 -13.35 -11.27 11.37
C GLN A 78 -14.10 -10.86 12.64
N VAL A 79 -14.61 -9.64 12.68
CA VAL A 79 -15.25 -9.05 13.86
C VAL A 79 -16.76 -9.07 13.73
N GLY A 80 -17.27 -8.91 12.55
CA GLY A 80 -18.70 -8.82 12.30
C GLY A 80 -19.37 -10.20 12.20
N HIS A 81 -20.14 -10.51 13.12
CA HIS A 81 -20.93 -11.74 13.11
C HIS A 81 -22.37 -11.43 12.99
#